data_3939bece72664fc5ade47fea789f187e
#
_entry.id   3939bece72664fc5ade47fea789f187e
#
_cell.length_a   1.000
_cell.length_b   1.000
_cell.length_c   1.000
_cell.angle_alpha   90.00
_cell.angle_beta   90.00
_cell.angle_gamma   90.00
#
_symmetry.space_group_name_H-M   'P 1'
#
loop_
_entity.id
_entity.type
_entity.pdbx_description
1 polymer ?
#
loop_
_entity_poly.entity_id
_entity_poly.type
_entity_poly.pdbx_seq_one_letter_code
_entity_poly.pdbx_strand_id
1 'polypeptide(L)'
;SRLMVKFGIFRLLDETKNGLTLDEVAAATNLSHYAVQVLLEASLTAQTVLYVDGRFVLSKTGWLLLTDPLMSVNMDFNHDVNYLGLYHMEEALLNGKPEGLKVFGSWKTIYEGLSSLPDEVQKSWFRFDHYYSDHSFDEALKIVFSHSPARLLDVGGNTGRWALRCVDYNDDVHVTIMDLPQQIGMMKQQIADKDGAARIDGYEIDLLNPDAPFPQGFDAIWMSQFLDCFTEQQVTSILSRAAASMSENSTLYIL
;
A
#
# COMPACT_ATOMS: atom_id res chain seq x y z
N SER A 1 17.54 1.28 -10.64
CA SER A 1 16.40 1.90 -11.37
C SER A 1 15.80 3.09 -10.62
N ARG A 2 15.53 2.99 -9.30
CA ARG A 2 14.91 4.08 -8.51
C ARG A 2 15.67 5.42 -8.64
N LEU A 3 17.01 5.40 -8.58
CA LEU A 3 17.84 6.61 -8.73
C LEU A 3 17.80 7.18 -10.15
N MET A 4 17.67 6.34 -11.18
CA MET A 4 17.51 6.78 -12.57
C MET A 4 16.21 7.58 -12.77
N VAL A 5 15.13 7.16 -12.08
CA VAL A 5 13.86 7.91 -12.05
C VAL A 5 14.01 9.19 -11.22
N LYS A 6 14.57 9.08 -10.01
CA LYS A 6 14.71 10.20 -9.06
C LYS A 6 15.54 11.35 -9.61
N PHE A 7 16.63 11.05 -10.28
CA PHE A 7 17.52 12.05 -10.90
C PHE A 7 17.06 12.49 -12.30
N GLY A 8 15.91 11.99 -12.77
CA GLY A 8 15.34 12.37 -14.06
C GLY A 8 16.08 11.80 -15.28
N ILE A 9 17.04 10.86 -15.11
CA ILE A 9 17.84 10.34 -16.22
C ILE A 9 16.96 9.54 -17.20
N PHE A 10 16.04 8.69 -16.71
CA PHE A 10 15.11 7.97 -17.58
C PHE A 10 14.22 8.92 -18.38
N ARG A 11 13.71 9.98 -17.75
CA ARG A 11 12.90 10.99 -18.43
C ARG A 11 13.69 11.72 -19.52
N LEU A 12 14.91 12.12 -19.20
CA LEU A 12 15.81 12.77 -20.16
C LEU A 12 16.07 11.88 -21.38
N LEU A 13 16.30 10.57 -21.17
CA LEU A 13 16.50 9.61 -22.26
C LEU A 13 15.21 9.34 -23.04
N ASP A 14 14.04 9.36 -22.42
CA ASP A 14 12.73 9.19 -23.07
C ASP A 14 12.40 10.36 -24.02
N GLU A 15 12.71 11.58 -23.58
CA GLU A 15 12.50 12.82 -24.34
C GLU A 15 13.49 12.94 -25.52
N THR A 16 14.59 12.18 -25.51
CA THR A 16 15.67 12.27 -26.51
C THR A 16 15.74 11.02 -27.38
N LYS A 17 14.95 11.00 -28.46
CA LYS A 17 14.79 9.82 -29.36
C LYS A 17 16.10 9.21 -29.88
N ASN A 18 17.12 10.04 -30.12
CA ASN A 18 18.42 9.58 -30.64
C ASN A 18 19.40 9.18 -29.52
N GLY A 19 18.95 9.16 -28.28
CA GLY A 19 19.79 8.90 -27.12
C GLY A 19 20.79 10.03 -26.81
N LEU A 20 21.56 9.86 -25.74
CA LEU A 20 22.52 10.80 -25.24
C LEU A 20 23.87 10.14 -24.95
N THR A 21 24.96 10.90 -25.11
CA THR A 21 26.28 10.49 -24.63
C THR A 21 26.36 10.66 -23.10
N LEU A 22 27.37 10.06 -22.49
CA LEU A 22 27.65 10.22 -21.05
C LEU A 22 27.80 11.69 -20.67
N ASP A 23 28.54 12.45 -21.47
CA ASP A 23 28.80 13.88 -21.23
C ASP A 23 27.52 14.72 -21.32
N GLU A 24 26.65 14.42 -22.29
CA GLU A 24 25.35 15.09 -22.46
C GLU A 24 24.44 14.80 -21.26
N VAL A 25 24.38 13.57 -20.75
CA VAL A 25 23.61 13.22 -19.54
C VAL A 25 24.20 13.91 -18.31
N ALA A 26 25.51 13.92 -18.15
CA ALA A 26 26.16 14.61 -17.03
C ALA A 26 25.90 16.11 -17.05
N ALA A 27 25.95 16.74 -18.23
CA ALA A 27 25.65 18.15 -18.38
C ALA A 27 24.18 18.52 -18.11
N ALA A 28 23.25 17.61 -18.41
CA ALA A 28 21.81 17.82 -18.22
C ALA A 28 21.32 17.50 -16.80
N THR A 29 22.12 16.75 -16.03
CA THR A 29 21.81 16.39 -14.63
C THR A 29 22.79 17.13 -13.71
N ASN A 30 22.38 17.45 -12.50
CA ASN A 30 23.28 18.07 -11.53
C ASN A 30 24.16 17.00 -10.81
N LEU A 31 24.66 16.02 -11.57
CA LEU A 31 25.47 14.91 -11.09
C LEU A 31 26.88 14.97 -11.64
N SER A 32 27.84 14.42 -10.87
CA SER A 32 29.20 14.25 -11.39
C SER A 32 29.23 13.24 -12.55
N HIS A 33 30.20 13.42 -13.47
CA HIS A 33 30.42 12.48 -14.57
C HIS A 33 30.55 11.03 -14.09
N TYR A 34 31.29 10.79 -13.00
CA TYR A 34 31.43 9.48 -12.39
C TYR A 34 30.10 8.89 -11.89
N ALA A 35 29.26 9.71 -11.24
CA ALA A 35 27.95 9.26 -10.76
C ALA A 35 27.03 8.84 -11.92
N VAL A 36 27.01 9.62 -12.99
CA VAL A 36 26.24 9.30 -14.21
C VAL A 36 26.76 8.03 -14.86
N GLN A 37 28.08 7.86 -14.96
CA GLN A 37 28.69 6.66 -15.51
C GLN A 37 28.26 5.40 -14.73
N VAL A 38 28.38 5.41 -13.41
CA VAL A 38 27.98 4.28 -12.55
C VAL A 38 26.50 3.94 -12.73
N LEU A 39 25.63 4.95 -12.80
CA LEU A 39 24.20 4.77 -12.97
C LEU A 39 23.85 4.18 -14.34
N LEU A 40 24.48 4.67 -15.41
CA LEU A 40 24.26 4.18 -16.77
C LEU A 40 24.81 2.76 -16.96
N GLU A 41 26.00 2.44 -16.46
CA GLU A 41 26.60 1.10 -16.52
C GLU A 41 25.74 0.07 -15.77
N ALA A 42 25.29 0.42 -14.55
CA ALA A 42 24.35 -0.42 -13.80
C ALA A 42 23.00 -0.61 -14.54
N SER A 43 22.54 0.42 -15.24
CA SER A 43 21.30 0.38 -16.02
C SER A 43 21.44 -0.44 -17.30
N LEU A 44 22.62 -0.46 -17.92
CA LEU A 44 22.95 -1.37 -19.04
C LEU A 44 22.87 -2.83 -18.58
N THR A 45 23.51 -3.14 -17.43
CA THR A 45 23.48 -4.49 -16.86
C THR A 45 22.05 -4.94 -16.53
N ALA A 46 21.21 -4.04 -16.04
CA ALA A 46 19.80 -4.28 -15.75
C ALA A 46 18.89 -4.21 -17.00
N GLN A 47 19.44 -3.94 -18.18
CA GLN A 47 18.72 -3.80 -19.43
C GLN A 47 17.60 -2.73 -19.40
N THR A 48 17.73 -1.74 -18.54
CA THR A 48 16.80 -0.60 -18.49
C THR A 48 17.22 0.54 -19.41
N VAL A 49 18.48 0.54 -19.83
CA VAL A 49 19.07 1.42 -20.85
C VAL A 49 19.83 0.53 -21.82
N LEU A 50 19.90 0.96 -23.07
CA LEU A 50 20.70 0.34 -24.14
C LEU A 50 21.81 1.30 -24.57
N TYR A 51 22.89 0.75 -25.15
CA TYR A 51 23.96 1.52 -25.76
C TYR A 51 23.99 1.25 -27.26
N VAL A 52 23.67 2.25 -28.04
CA VAL A 52 23.52 2.15 -29.50
C VAL A 52 24.28 3.31 -30.15
N ASP A 53 25.19 3.00 -31.07
CA ASP A 53 25.97 3.98 -31.82
C ASP A 53 26.65 5.06 -30.96
N GLY A 54 27.20 4.65 -29.82
CA GLY A 54 27.90 5.54 -28.91
C GLY A 54 27.00 6.36 -27.96
N ARG A 55 25.71 6.08 -27.94
CA ARG A 55 24.70 6.82 -27.16
C ARG A 55 23.86 5.89 -26.29
N PHE A 56 23.42 6.40 -25.14
CA PHE A 56 22.50 5.70 -24.24
C PHE A 56 21.06 6.03 -24.64
N VAL A 57 20.25 4.99 -24.80
CA VAL A 57 18.81 5.06 -25.16
C VAL A 57 17.98 4.36 -24.11
N LEU A 58 16.83 4.90 -23.79
CA LEU A 58 15.90 4.23 -22.87
C LEU A 58 15.37 2.94 -23.51
N SER A 59 15.43 1.82 -22.78
CA SER A 59 14.82 0.57 -23.22
C SER A 59 13.32 0.55 -22.92
N LYS A 60 12.59 -0.44 -23.49
CA LYS A 60 11.19 -0.67 -23.13
C LYS A 60 11.01 -0.92 -21.64
N THR A 61 11.93 -1.67 -21.01
CA THR A 61 11.93 -1.90 -19.56
C THR A 61 12.12 -0.60 -18.78
N GLY A 62 13.07 0.24 -19.19
CA GLY A 62 13.29 1.56 -18.59
C GLY A 62 12.08 2.48 -18.73
N TRP A 63 11.43 2.44 -19.90
CA TRP A 63 10.20 3.18 -20.16
C TRP A 63 9.04 2.74 -19.24
N LEU A 64 8.84 1.43 -19.05
CA LEU A 64 7.85 0.92 -18.10
C LEU A 64 8.14 1.35 -16.66
N LEU A 65 9.42 1.29 -16.23
CA LEU A 65 9.81 1.77 -14.90
C LEU A 65 9.56 3.27 -14.69
N LEU A 66 9.57 4.05 -15.76
CA LEU A 66 9.31 5.49 -15.74
C LEU A 66 7.81 5.83 -15.74
N THR A 67 7.00 5.08 -16.51
CA THR A 67 5.64 5.49 -16.88
C THR A 67 4.54 4.67 -16.20
N ASP A 68 4.83 3.44 -15.80
CA ASP A 68 3.83 2.57 -15.18
C ASP A 68 3.64 2.92 -13.69
N PRO A 69 2.42 3.30 -13.27
CA PRO A 69 2.13 3.60 -11.86
C PRO A 69 2.44 2.44 -10.91
N LEU A 70 2.22 1.18 -11.32
CA LEU A 70 2.55 0.00 -10.52
C LEU A 70 4.06 -0.04 -10.22
N MET A 71 4.90 0.19 -11.24
CA MET A 71 6.36 0.20 -11.08
C MET A 71 6.81 1.32 -10.15
N SER A 72 6.22 2.52 -10.29
CA SER A 72 6.52 3.66 -9.41
C SER A 72 6.19 3.37 -7.96
N VAL A 73 4.98 2.86 -7.69
CA VAL A 73 4.50 2.53 -6.34
C VAL A 73 5.40 1.48 -5.68
N ASN A 74 5.74 0.41 -6.41
CA ASN A 74 6.62 -0.65 -5.89
C ASN A 74 8.05 -0.17 -5.65
N MET A 75 8.60 0.66 -6.53
CA MET A 75 9.94 1.22 -6.34
C MET A 75 10.02 2.12 -5.10
N ASP A 76 9.02 2.99 -4.91
CA ASP A 76 8.97 3.88 -3.75
C ASP A 76 8.78 3.07 -2.46
N PHE A 77 7.85 2.11 -2.43
CA PHE A 77 7.63 1.22 -1.28
C PHE A 77 8.91 0.44 -0.90
N ASN A 78 9.57 -0.19 -1.87
CA ASN A 78 10.80 -0.94 -1.60
C ASN A 78 11.93 -0.04 -1.11
N HIS A 79 12.05 1.17 -1.62
CA HIS A 79 13.10 2.09 -1.22
C HIS A 79 12.85 2.72 0.15
N ASP A 80 11.63 3.22 0.37
CA ASP A 80 11.33 4.05 1.53
C ASP A 80 10.94 3.21 2.74
N VAL A 81 10.25 2.07 2.52
CA VAL A 81 9.74 1.20 3.59
C VAL A 81 10.68 0.02 3.86
N ASN A 82 11.08 -0.72 2.81
CA ASN A 82 11.74 -2.01 3.01
C ASN A 82 13.27 -1.95 3.08
N TYR A 83 13.90 -1.04 2.34
CA TYR A 83 15.34 -1.11 2.05
C TYR A 83 16.22 -1.15 3.32
N LEU A 84 15.96 -0.28 4.28
CA LEU A 84 16.71 -0.26 5.53
C LEU A 84 16.40 -1.49 6.41
N GLY A 85 15.13 -1.91 6.44
CA GLY A 85 14.70 -3.08 7.20
C GLY A 85 15.31 -4.39 6.70
N LEU A 86 15.57 -4.50 5.38
CA LEU A 86 16.20 -5.67 4.77
C LEU A 86 17.61 -5.98 5.31
N TYR A 87 18.32 -5.00 5.84
CA TYR A 87 19.61 -5.23 6.51
C TYR A 87 19.48 -6.19 7.70
N HIS A 88 18.31 -6.24 8.34
CA HIS A 88 17.99 -7.09 9.47
C HIS A 88 17.30 -8.41 9.09
N MET A 89 17.34 -8.80 7.80
CA MET A 89 16.65 -10.01 7.32
C MET A 89 17.19 -11.29 7.99
N GLU A 90 18.50 -11.44 8.12
CA GLU A 90 19.10 -12.60 8.80
C GLU A 90 18.57 -12.74 10.23
N GLU A 91 18.57 -11.64 10.97
CA GLU A 91 18.08 -11.59 12.34
C GLU A 91 16.59 -11.93 12.43
N ALA A 92 15.78 -11.40 11.49
CA ALA A 92 14.36 -11.70 11.40
C ALA A 92 14.07 -13.19 11.15
N LEU A 93 14.84 -13.82 10.26
CA LEU A 93 14.72 -15.25 9.96
C LEU A 93 15.11 -16.12 11.15
N LEU A 94 16.18 -15.75 11.88
CA LEU A 94 16.62 -16.50 13.05
C LEU A 94 15.64 -16.38 14.24
N ASN A 95 15.04 -15.22 14.43
CA ASN A 95 14.18 -14.94 15.58
C ASN A 95 12.68 -15.16 15.30
N GLY A 96 12.27 -15.35 14.04
CA GLY A 96 10.87 -15.47 13.65
C GLY A 96 10.07 -14.19 13.96
N LYS A 97 10.70 -13.01 13.84
CA LYS A 97 10.11 -11.71 14.18
C LYS A 97 10.46 -10.67 13.11
N PRO A 98 9.65 -9.61 12.94
CA PRO A 98 9.92 -8.55 11.98
C PRO A 98 11.02 -7.58 12.50
N GLU A 99 12.23 -8.06 12.67
CA GLU A 99 13.36 -7.31 13.24
C GLU A 99 13.72 -6.05 12.44
N GLY A 100 13.36 -6.00 11.16
CA GLY A 100 13.54 -4.81 10.31
C GLY A 100 12.74 -3.60 10.76
N LEU A 101 11.66 -3.77 11.52
CA LEU A 101 10.85 -2.67 12.04
C LEU A 101 11.62 -1.73 12.96
N LYS A 102 12.65 -2.23 13.64
CA LYS A 102 13.46 -1.42 14.57
C LYS A 102 14.15 -0.21 13.93
N VAL A 103 14.25 -0.16 12.59
CA VAL A 103 14.77 1.04 11.90
C VAL A 103 13.81 2.23 11.99
N PHE A 104 12.52 1.99 12.30
CA PHE A 104 11.50 3.00 12.45
C PHE A 104 10.99 3.15 13.88
N GLY A 105 10.90 2.04 14.64
CA GLY A 105 10.39 2.05 16.00
C GLY A 105 10.34 0.67 16.65
N SER A 106 9.88 0.62 17.90
CA SER A 106 9.86 -0.61 18.70
C SER A 106 8.45 -1.20 18.76
N TRP A 107 7.85 -1.45 17.60
CA TRP A 107 6.52 -2.03 17.48
C TRP A 107 6.59 -3.53 17.20
N LYS A 108 5.53 -4.25 17.53
CA LYS A 108 5.39 -5.67 17.19
C LYS A 108 5.02 -5.86 15.72
N THR A 109 4.24 -4.93 15.19
CA THR A 109 3.85 -4.87 13.77
C THR A 109 3.99 -3.44 13.28
N ILE A 110 4.08 -3.25 11.95
CA ILE A 110 4.15 -1.92 11.33
C ILE A 110 2.87 -1.10 11.60
N TYR A 111 1.73 -1.76 11.76
CA TYR A 111 0.42 -1.12 11.97
C TYR A 111 0.34 -0.28 13.24
N GLU A 112 1.01 -0.73 14.32
CA GLU A 112 1.10 0.05 15.56
C GLU A 112 1.83 1.38 15.37
N GLY A 113 2.73 1.43 14.39
CA GLY A 113 3.59 2.57 14.10
C GLY A 113 3.19 3.43 12.91
N LEU A 114 2.17 3.05 12.13
CA LEU A 114 1.83 3.72 10.86
C LEU A 114 1.68 5.24 10.99
N SER A 115 1.00 5.71 12.04
CA SER A 115 0.81 7.14 12.31
C SER A 115 2.07 7.88 12.77
N SER A 116 3.12 7.15 13.15
CA SER A 116 4.39 7.67 13.67
C SER A 116 5.55 7.49 12.70
N LEU A 117 5.31 6.89 11.54
CA LEU A 117 6.33 6.75 10.50
C LEU A 117 6.76 8.12 9.96
N PRO A 118 8.03 8.27 9.50
CA PRO A 118 8.44 9.45 8.76
C PRO A 118 7.51 9.69 7.55
N ASP A 119 7.20 10.95 7.25
CA ASP A 119 6.21 11.34 6.22
C ASP A 119 6.42 10.66 4.87
N GLU A 120 7.67 10.56 4.39
CA GLU A 120 8.01 9.91 3.12
C GLU A 120 7.70 8.41 3.16
N VAL A 121 8.00 7.73 4.27
CA VAL A 121 7.74 6.29 4.49
C VAL A 121 6.24 6.04 4.54
N GLN A 122 5.51 6.84 5.32
CA GLN A 122 4.07 6.75 5.45
C GLN A 122 3.38 6.98 4.09
N LYS A 123 3.81 7.99 3.33
CA LYS A 123 3.29 8.27 2.00
C LYS A 123 3.51 7.10 1.03
N SER A 124 4.71 6.50 1.03
CA SER A 124 5.02 5.37 0.16
C SER A 124 4.24 4.12 0.58
N TRP A 125 4.04 3.91 1.89
CA TRP A 125 3.19 2.85 2.42
C TRP A 125 1.75 2.98 1.91
N PHE A 126 1.08 4.13 2.15
CA PHE A 126 -0.31 4.30 1.75
C PHE A 126 -0.50 4.31 0.22
N ARG A 127 0.47 4.80 -0.55
CA ARG A 127 0.39 4.70 -2.02
C ARG A 127 0.41 3.25 -2.49
N PHE A 128 1.22 2.40 -1.85
CA PHE A 128 1.30 0.98 -2.15
C PHE A 128 -0.01 0.27 -1.78
N ASP A 129 -0.46 0.42 -0.55
CA ASP A 129 -1.68 -0.17 -0.03
C ASP A 129 -2.91 0.23 -0.88
N HIS A 130 -3.10 1.51 -1.11
CA HIS A 130 -4.20 2.03 -1.93
C HIS A 130 -4.12 1.60 -3.40
N TYR A 131 -2.93 1.48 -3.98
CA TYR A 131 -2.81 1.05 -5.37
C TYR A 131 -3.38 -0.35 -5.55
N TYR A 132 -3.04 -1.27 -4.66
CA TYR A 132 -3.50 -2.66 -4.75
C TYR A 132 -4.97 -2.82 -4.36
N SER A 133 -5.43 -2.13 -3.32
CA SER A 133 -6.83 -2.22 -2.89
C SER A 133 -7.80 -1.57 -3.87
N ASP A 134 -7.52 -0.34 -4.31
CA ASP A 134 -8.45 0.44 -5.14
C ASP A 134 -8.79 -0.23 -6.48
N HIS A 135 -7.86 -0.97 -7.08
CA HIS A 135 -8.09 -1.67 -8.35
C HIS A 135 -9.07 -2.82 -8.26
N SER A 136 -9.32 -3.35 -7.06
CA SER A 136 -10.28 -4.44 -6.83
C SER A 136 -11.69 -3.93 -6.52
N PHE A 137 -11.86 -2.65 -6.16
CA PHE A 137 -13.11 -2.13 -5.64
C PHE A 137 -14.30 -2.26 -6.59
N ASP A 138 -14.13 -1.99 -7.88
CA ASP A 138 -15.23 -2.03 -8.83
C ASP A 138 -15.83 -3.44 -9.00
N GLU A 139 -15.00 -4.47 -8.93
CA GLU A 139 -15.48 -5.87 -8.97
C GLU A 139 -16.01 -6.31 -7.60
N ALA A 140 -15.33 -5.92 -6.52
CA ALA A 140 -15.75 -6.24 -5.16
C ALA A 140 -17.12 -5.62 -4.83
N LEU A 141 -17.39 -4.39 -5.23
CA LEU A 141 -18.70 -3.75 -5.06
C LEU A 141 -19.83 -4.57 -5.68
N LYS A 142 -19.66 -5.06 -6.91
CA LYS A 142 -20.67 -5.89 -7.58
C LYS A 142 -20.97 -7.17 -6.80
N ILE A 143 -19.93 -7.79 -6.22
CA ILE A 143 -20.05 -9.02 -5.45
C ILE A 143 -20.73 -8.75 -4.10
N VAL A 144 -20.21 -7.78 -3.35
CA VAL A 144 -20.71 -7.46 -2.00
C VAL A 144 -22.16 -6.98 -2.06
N PHE A 145 -22.47 -6.10 -3.01
CA PHE A 145 -23.82 -5.52 -3.16
C PHE A 145 -24.80 -6.40 -3.96
N SER A 146 -24.37 -7.58 -4.44
CA SER A 146 -25.32 -8.56 -5.02
C SER A 146 -26.42 -9.00 -4.03
N HIS A 147 -26.16 -8.87 -2.72
CA HIS A 147 -27.10 -9.15 -1.64
C HIS A 147 -27.64 -7.89 -0.95
N SER A 148 -27.35 -6.71 -1.47
CA SER A 148 -27.84 -5.41 -0.99
C SER A 148 -27.71 -5.22 0.53
N PRO A 149 -26.50 -5.33 1.12
CA PRO A 149 -26.30 -5.14 2.55
C PRO A 149 -26.67 -3.71 2.96
N ALA A 150 -27.50 -3.56 4.00
CA ALA A 150 -27.81 -2.28 4.60
C ALA A 150 -26.75 -1.85 5.63
N ARG A 151 -26.10 -2.81 6.30
CA ARG A 151 -25.06 -2.58 7.30
C ARG A 151 -23.82 -3.40 6.97
N LEU A 152 -22.71 -2.71 6.70
CA LEU A 152 -21.44 -3.32 6.36
C LEU A 152 -20.39 -3.01 7.44
N LEU A 153 -19.66 -4.03 7.90
CA LEU A 153 -18.50 -3.90 8.77
C LEU A 153 -17.23 -4.03 7.94
N ASP A 154 -16.42 -2.96 7.91
CA ASP A 154 -15.13 -2.88 7.21
C ASP A 154 -14.00 -3.07 8.24
N VAL A 155 -13.41 -4.26 8.27
CA VAL A 155 -12.40 -4.65 9.25
C VAL A 155 -11.01 -4.30 8.74
N GLY A 156 -10.30 -3.44 9.48
CA GLY A 156 -9.02 -2.88 9.02
C GLY A 156 -9.21 -1.85 7.90
N GLY A 157 -10.33 -1.11 7.92
CA GLY A 157 -10.71 -0.19 6.84
C GLY A 157 -9.81 1.04 6.67
N ASN A 158 -8.79 1.18 7.52
CA ASN A 158 -7.69 2.14 7.42
C ASN A 158 -8.21 3.59 7.22
N THR A 159 -7.94 4.21 6.06
CA THR A 159 -8.33 5.60 5.75
C THR A 159 -9.78 5.75 5.27
N GLY A 160 -10.57 4.67 5.20
CA GLY A 160 -11.97 4.69 4.82
C GLY A 160 -12.27 4.73 3.32
N ARG A 161 -11.30 4.40 2.48
CA ARG A 161 -11.46 4.45 1.00
C ARG A 161 -12.51 3.46 0.50
N TRP A 162 -12.50 2.23 1.00
CA TRP A 162 -13.53 1.24 0.68
C TRP A 162 -14.91 1.70 1.16
N ALA A 163 -15.00 2.17 2.41
CA ALA A 163 -16.25 2.66 2.98
C ALA A 163 -16.85 3.81 2.14
N LEU A 164 -16.03 4.78 1.71
CA LEU A 164 -16.47 5.85 0.81
C LEU A 164 -16.99 5.31 -0.53
N ARG A 165 -16.32 4.30 -1.10
CA ARG A 165 -16.80 3.66 -2.35
C ARG A 165 -18.11 2.92 -2.15
N CYS A 166 -18.33 2.29 -0.99
CA CYS A 166 -19.58 1.62 -0.66
C CYS A 166 -20.75 2.61 -0.57
N VAL A 167 -20.56 3.72 0.16
CA VAL A 167 -21.61 4.72 0.32
C VAL A 167 -21.88 5.53 -0.94
N ASP A 168 -20.91 5.68 -1.84
CA ASP A 168 -21.08 6.24 -3.17
C ASP A 168 -21.83 5.27 -4.12
N TYR A 169 -21.60 3.97 -3.98
CA TYR A 169 -22.21 2.93 -4.80
C TYR A 169 -23.67 2.65 -4.44
N ASN A 170 -24.03 2.77 -3.16
CA ASN A 170 -25.37 2.47 -2.66
C ASN A 170 -25.80 3.50 -1.60
N ASP A 171 -26.95 4.15 -1.81
CA ASP A 171 -27.46 5.21 -0.94
C ASP A 171 -28.02 4.70 0.41
N ASP A 172 -28.36 3.43 0.50
CA ASP A 172 -29.00 2.84 1.69
C ASP A 172 -27.99 2.18 2.65
N VAL A 173 -26.71 2.00 2.22
CA VAL A 173 -25.71 1.32 3.05
C VAL A 173 -25.13 2.25 4.12
N HIS A 174 -25.00 1.72 5.33
CA HIS A 174 -24.19 2.27 6.41
C HIS A 174 -22.97 1.39 6.63
N VAL A 175 -21.78 2.01 6.67
CA VAL A 175 -20.52 1.30 6.87
C VAL A 175 -19.93 1.66 8.23
N THR A 176 -19.55 0.64 8.99
CA THR A 176 -18.76 0.82 10.23
C THR A 176 -17.35 0.32 9.98
N ILE A 177 -16.37 1.20 10.07
CA ILE A 177 -14.95 0.85 10.00
C ILE A 177 -14.49 0.41 11.38
N MET A 178 -13.92 -0.79 11.45
CA MET A 178 -13.40 -1.37 12.70
C MET A 178 -11.88 -1.44 12.62
N ASP A 179 -11.19 -0.62 13.42
CA ASP A 179 -9.74 -0.48 13.36
C ASP A 179 -9.18 0.02 14.73
N LEU A 180 -7.85 0.14 14.81
CA LEU A 180 -7.17 0.72 15.96
C LEU A 180 -7.61 2.19 16.20
N PRO A 181 -7.62 2.68 17.45
CA PRO A 181 -8.07 4.05 17.77
C PRO A 181 -7.38 5.14 16.94
N GLN A 182 -6.07 5.01 16.69
CA GLN A 182 -5.32 5.97 15.88
C GLN A 182 -5.78 5.98 14.42
N GLN A 183 -6.07 4.81 13.86
CA GLN A 183 -6.56 4.67 12.48
C GLN A 183 -7.98 5.25 12.35
N ILE A 184 -8.85 4.98 13.32
CA ILE A 184 -10.19 5.60 13.36
C ILE A 184 -10.09 7.13 13.43
N GLY A 185 -9.14 7.66 14.22
CA GLY A 185 -8.87 9.10 14.25
C GLY A 185 -8.43 9.67 12.88
N MET A 186 -7.54 8.99 12.18
CA MET A 186 -7.07 9.36 10.83
C MET A 186 -8.22 9.25 9.81
N MET A 187 -8.97 8.16 9.84
CA MET A 187 -10.13 7.96 8.97
C MET A 187 -11.13 9.11 9.09
N LYS A 188 -11.55 9.46 10.31
CA LYS A 188 -12.50 10.56 10.55
C LYS A 188 -12.02 11.90 9.97
N GLN A 189 -10.71 12.18 10.05
CA GLN A 189 -10.13 13.38 9.43
C GLN A 189 -10.15 13.32 7.90
N GLN A 190 -9.85 12.14 7.33
CA GLN A 190 -9.78 11.93 5.87
C GLN A 190 -11.14 12.03 5.18
N ILE A 191 -12.22 11.60 5.86
CA ILE A 191 -13.55 11.57 5.27
C ILE A 191 -14.43 12.78 5.63
N ALA A 192 -13.99 13.66 6.54
CA ALA A 192 -14.81 14.71 7.15
C ALA A 192 -15.52 15.62 6.15
N ASP A 193 -14.91 15.88 5.00
CA ASP A 193 -15.39 16.75 3.92
C ASP A 193 -15.94 15.97 2.72
N LYS A 194 -16.10 14.64 2.83
CA LYS A 194 -16.53 13.78 1.72
C LYS A 194 -18.04 13.56 1.73
N ASP A 195 -18.61 13.48 0.54
CA ASP A 195 -19.99 13.07 0.37
C ASP A 195 -20.18 11.64 0.94
N GLY A 196 -21.30 11.41 1.62
CA GLY A 196 -21.60 10.13 2.23
C GLY A 196 -20.93 9.87 3.59
N ALA A 197 -20.03 10.75 4.08
CA ALA A 197 -19.35 10.59 5.38
C ALA A 197 -20.31 10.38 6.56
N ALA A 198 -21.50 10.96 6.50
CA ALA A 198 -22.55 10.78 7.53
C ALA A 198 -23.07 9.33 7.65
N ARG A 199 -22.77 8.48 6.70
CA ARG A 199 -23.11 7.03 6.69
C ARG A 199 -21.92 6.13 7.02
N ILE A 200 -20.80 6.72 7.48
CA ILE A 200 -19.57 5.99 7.85
C ILE A 200 -19.28 6.26 9.32
N ASP A 201 -19.27 5.18 10.11
CA ASP A 201 -18.94 5.20 11.52
C ASP A 201 -17.58 4.54 11.79
N GLY A 202 -16.98 4.83 12.94
CA GLY A 202 -15.76 4.19 13.42
C GLY A 202 -16.01 3.37 14.68
N TYR A 203 -15.47 2.16 14.74
CA TYR A 203 -15.47 1.28 15.90
C TYR A 203 -14.03 0.97 16.29
N GLU A 204 -13.60 1.48 17.43
CA GLU A 204 -12.22 1.34 17.94
C GLU A 204 -12.03 -0.01 18.62
N ILE A 205 -11.03 -0.78 18.16
CA ILE A 205 -10.73 -2.10 18.71
C ILE A 205 -9.24 -2.44 18.49
N ASP A 206 -8.68 -3.20 19.44
CA ASP A 206 -7.45 -3.98 19.22
C ASP A 206 -7.83 -5.43 18.93
N LEU A 207 -7.73 -5.87 17.68
CA LEU A 207 -8.07 -7.23 17.26
C LEU A 207 -7.08 -8.29 17.76
N LEU A 208 -5.90 -7.89 18.24
CA LEU A 208 -4.96 -8.79 18.91
C LEU A 208 -5.41 -9.16 20.33
N ASN A 209 -6.34 -8.39 20.91
CA ASN A 209 -7.00 -8.79 22.14
C ASN A 209 -8.06 -9.89 21.84
N PRO A 210 -7.84 -11.15 22.24
CA PRO A 210 -8.74 -12.25 21.92
C PRO A 210 -10.12 -12.15 22.60
N ASP A 211 -10.22 -11.35 23.66
CA ASP A 211 -11.47 -11.14 24.41
C ASP A 211 -12.31 -9.99 23.85
N ALA A 212 -11.78 -9.20 22.91
CA ALA A 212 -12.51 -8.10 22.31
C ALA A 212 -13.60 -8.61 21.36
N PRO A 213 -14.89 -8.38 21.60
CA PRO A 213 -15.97 -8.92 20.78
C PRO A 213 -16.12 -8.12 19.47
N PHE A 214 -16.48 -8.82 18.40
CA PHE A 214 -16.97 -8.15 17.19
C PHE A 214 -18.36 -7.56 17.44
N PRO A 215 -18.65 -6.37 16.91
CA PRO A 215 -19.99 -5.81 16.96
C PRO A 215 -20.95 -6.65 16.11
N GLN A 216 -22.22 -6.72 16.53
CA GLN A 216 -23.25 -7.54 15.88
C GLN A 216 -24.18 -6.71 14.99
N GLY A 217 -24.97 -7.42 14.17
CA GLY A 217 -26.04 -6.82 13.37
C GLY A 217 -25.57 -6.25 12.04
N PHE A 218 -24.53 -6.82 11.45
CA PHE A 218 -24.05 -6.50 10.10
C PHE A 218 -24.49 -7.57 9.11
N ASP A 219 -24.90 -7.13 7.92
CA ASP A 219 -25.29 -8.00 6.81
C ASP A 219 -24.05 -8.50 6.06
N ALA A 220 -23.02 -7.67 6.03
CA ALA A 220 -21.75 -7.99 5.40
C ALA A 220 -20.57 -7.63 6.31
N ILE A 221 -19.57 -8.49 6.35
CA ILE A 221 -18.26 -8.22 6.95
C ILE A 221 -17.22 -8.26 5.83
N TRP A 222 -16.40 -7.23 5.71
CA TRP A 222 -15.37 -7.10 4.70
C TRP A 222 -13.98 -7.09 5.34
N MET A 223 -13.07 -7.93 4.85
CA MET A 223 -11.66 -8.00 5.24
C MET A 223 -10.80 -8.03 3.97
N SER A 224 -10.11 -6.94 3.67
CA SER A 224 -9.28 -6.83 2.48
C SER A 224 -7.83 -6.50 2.86
N GLN A 225 -6.86 -7.26 2.34
CA GLN A 225 -5.44 -7.07 2.63
C GLN A 225 -5.16 -6.89 4.13
N PHE A 226 -5.83 -7.70 4.94
CA PHE A 226 -5.87 -7.56 6.38
C PHE A 226 -5.35 -8.81 7.11
N LEU A 227 -5.82 -10.00 6.72
CA LEU A 227 -5.50 -11.24 7.43
C LEU A 227 -4.05 -11.70 7.24
N ASP A 228 -3.38 -11.29 6.18
CA ASP A 228 -1.97 -11.54 5.90
C ASP A 228 -1.01 -10.87 6.89
N CYS A 229 -1.53 -9.92 7.69
CA CYS A 229 -0.78 -9.22 8.73
C CYS A 229 -0.60 -10.02 10.02
N PHE A 230 -1.27 -11.15 10.16
CA PHE A 230 -1.40 -11.91 11.40
C PHE A 230 -0.87 -13.34 11.30
N THR A 231 -0.52 -13.91 12.46
CA THR A 231 -0.19 -15.35 12.54
C THR A 231 -1.44 -16.21 12.35
N GLU A 232 -1.27 -17.47 11.96
CA GLU A 232 -2.40 -18.41 11.79
C GLU A 232 -3.30 -18.50 13.02
N GLN A 233 -2.72 -18.45 14.22
CA GLN A 233 -3.49 -18.48 15.48
C GLN A 233 -4.31 -17.20 15.67
N GLN A 234 -3.76 -16.04 15.33
CA GLN A 234 -4.46 -14.75 15.38
C GLN A 234 -5.57 -14.71 14.33
N VAL A 235 -5.30 -15.16 13.10
CA VAL A 235 -6.31 -15.28 12.02
C VAL A 235 -7.46 -16.16 12.48
N THR A 236 -7.17 -17.34 13.04
CA THR A 236 -8.20 -18.25 13.57
C THR A 236 -9.05 -17.58 14.65
N SER A 237 -8.43 -16.85 15.58
CA SER A 237 -9.13 -16.10 16.63
C SER A 237 -10.02 -14.99 16.03
N ILE A 238 -9.51 -14.21 15.10
CA ILE A 238 -10.25 -13.13 14.43
C ILE A 238 -11.46 -13.68 13.68
N LEU A 239 -11.26 -14.70 12.85
CA LEU A 239 -12.33 -15.32 12.07
C LEU A 239 -13.40 -16.01 12.96
N SER A 240 -13.00 -16.65 14.06
CA SER A 240 -13.94 -17.26 15.00
C SER A 240 -14.82 -16.20 15.68
N ARG A 241 -14.26 -15.05 16.06
CA ARG A 241 -15.01 -13.93 16.65
C ARG A 241 -15.91 -13.25 15.61
N ALA A 242 -15.43 -13.07 14.40
CA ALA A 242 -16.23 -12.56 13.29
C ALA A 242 -17.44 -13.50 13.03
N ALA A 243 -17.21 -14.81 12.90
CA ALA A 243 -18.27 -15.79 12.71
C ALA A 243 -19.29 -15.79 13.85
N ALA A 244 -18.84 -15.66 15.11
CA ALA A 244 -19.73 -15.59 16.27
C ALA A 244 -20.59 -14.31 16.30
N SER A 245 -20.21 -13.25 15.59
CA SER A 245 -20.99 -12.02 15.48
C SER A 245 -21.99 -12.01 14.32
N MET A 246 -21.88 -12.97 13.40
CA MET A 246 -22.72 -13.07 12.19
C MET A 246 -24.07 -13.69 12.49
N SER A 247 -25.07 -13.25 11.76
CA SER A 247 -26.38 -13.93 11.65
C SER A 247 -26.36 -14.96 10.52
N GLU A 248 -27.42 -15.76 10.42
CA GLU A 248 -27.59 -16.76 9.33
C GLU A 248 -27.57 -16.12 7.92
N ASN A 249 -27.95 -14.84 7.83
CA ASN A 249 -28.00 -14.11 6.57
C ASN A 249 -26.76 -13.22 6.31
N SER A 250 -25.82 -13.18 7.24
CA SER A 250 -24.61 -12.38 7.08
C SER A 250 -23.60 -13.08 6.18
N THR A 251 -22.86 -12.31 5.40
CA THR A 251 -21.77 -12.83 4.54
C THR A 251 -20.43 -12.19 4.92
N LEU A 252 -19.41 -13.03 5.06
CA LEU A 252 -18.02 -12.59 5.22
C LEU A 252 -17.31 -12.62 3.86
N TYR A 253 -16.73 -11.50 3.48
CA TYR A 253 -15.91 -11.34 2.28
C TYR A 253 -14.46 -11.16 2.68
N ILE A 254 -13.55 -11.91 2.06
CA ILE A 254 -12.10 -11.83 2.27
C ILE A 254 -11.45 -11.64 0.90
N LEU A 255 -10.57 -10.64 0.79
CA LEU A 255 -9.81 -10.30 -0.41
C LEU A 255 -8.31 -10.31 -0.11
#